data_0cc9c69fdd4e8bf8cd3819f547610966
#
_entry.id   0cc9c69fdd4e8bf8cd3819f547610966
#
_cell.length_a   1.000
_cell.length_b   1.000
_cell.length_c   1.000
_cell.angle_alpha   90.00
_cell.angle_beta   90.00
_cell.angle_gamma   90.00
#
_symmetry.space_group_name_H-M   'P 1'
#
loop_
_entity.id
_entity.type
_entity.pdbx_description
1 polymer ?
#
loop_
_entity_poly.entity_id
_entity_poly.type
_entity_poly.pdbx_seq_one_letter_code
_entity_poly.pdbx_strand_id
1 'polypeptide(L)'
;KFQKIYDLILKKLNIMLILCGSSVSVMETEVLSRRSPLYGRRTGQWQLNPLSFVNIKDFLNYDIEDQIKTWFVLGGIPEYLLKFDPALPFWDNVKTNILTKGRYLYDEAEILLRMEFREPRNYKLIFKALVLGKNTLGEICNLTGLDKSMVSKYLDVLKNLRLVREEIPITAPPKFKGRLYSLIDPYFNFWFRYVYTNRIDLEAHRQSEVLQRIKADFTNYSGYMFERLIEELLREGRLLRSFSWSQIGKWWHKDEEIDIVALNEQTKNILFVECKWSDEVDAGSIVRWRSKTQIYAVFAKSFKEKFKEPGALLLDLKDMEKMLSEHF
;
A
#
# COMPACT_ATOMS: atom_id res chain seq x y z
N LYS A 1 4.75 -34.71 14.55
CA LYS A 1 5.94 -35.47 14.11
C LYS A 1 7.21 -34.59 14.17
N PHE A 2 7.22 -33.40 13.62
CA PHE A 2 8.37 -32.48 13.55
C PHE A 2 8.93 -32.10 14.94
N GLN A 3 8.07 -31.82 15.91
CA GLN A 3 8.46 -31.53 17.29
C GLN A 3 9.38 -32.61 17.90
N LYS A 4 9.02 -33.90 17.74
CA LYS A 4 9.84 -35.02 18.25
C LYS A 4 11.22 -35.06 17.59
N ILE A 5 11.28 -34.83 16.27
CA ILE A 5 12.54 -34.77 15.51
C ILE A 5 13.41 -33.64 16.06
N TYR A 6 12.82 -32.46 16.24
CA TYR A 6 13.54 -31.32 16.80
C TYR A 6 14.09 -31.62 18.21
N ASP A 7 13.22 -32.05 19.13
CA ASP A 7 13.59 -32.27 20.55
C ASP A 7 14.60 -33.41 20.74
N LEU A 8 14.50 -34.48 19.95
CA LEU A 8 15.33 -35.66 20.12
C LEU A 8 16.64 -35.64 19.32
N ILE A 9 16.62 -35.00 18.15
CA ILE A 9 17.72 -35.08 17.20
C ILE A 9 18.28 -33.68 16.89
N LEU A 10 17.47 -32.78 16.29
CA LEU A 10 17.97 -31.56 15.70
C LEU A 10 18.55 -30.57 16.72
N LYS A 11 17.96 -30.50 17.92
CA LYS A 11 18.44 -29.64 19.00
C LYS A 11 19.87 -29.98 19.48
N LYS A 12 20.34 -31.18 19.20
CA LYS A 12 21.69 -31.66 19.61
C LYS A 12 22.73 -31.45 18.52
N LEU A 13 22.30 -31.07 17.33
CA LEU A 13 23.18 -30.86 16.18
C LEU A 13 23.56 -29.37 16.07
N ASN A 14 24.74 -29.12 15.54
CA ASN A 14 25.17 -27.74 15.21
C ASN A 14 24.57 -27.31 13.85
N ILE A 15 23.26 -27.06 13.83
CA ILE A 15 22.51 -26.68 12.65
C ILE A 15 21.68 -25.43 12.94
N MET A 16 21.49 -24.61 11.92
CA MET A 16 20.48 -23.56 11.89
C MET A 16 19.28 -24.03 11.09
N LEU A 17 18.11 -24.04 11.74
CA LEU A 17 16.86 -24.44 11.09
C LEU A 17 15.99 -23.21 10.84
N ILE A 18 15.67 -22.95 9.58
CA ILE A 18 14.80 -21.85 9.18
C ILE A 18 13.49 -22.43 8.66
N LEU A 19 12.38 -22.05 9.29
CA LEU A 19 11.03 -22.35 8.85
C LEU A 19 10.47 -21.09 8.20
N CYS A 20 10.08 -21.16 6.93
CA CYS A 20 9.46 -20.05 6.20
C CYS A 20 8.13 -20.47 5.60
N GLY A 21 7.22 -19.51 5.46
CA GLY A 21 5.90 -19.72 4.87
C GLY A 21 5.34 -18.39 4.39
N SER A 22 4.60 -18.40 3.28
CA SER A 22 3.95 -17.23 2.68
C SER A 22 2.59 -16.93 3.29
N SER A 23 1.88 -17.94 3.84
CA SER A 23 0.58 -17.74 4.49
C SER A 23 0.78 -17.22 5.91
N VAL A 24 0.30 -15.99 6.16
CA VAL A 24 0.35 -15.35 7.49
C VAL A 24 -0.50 -16.13 8.47
N SER A 25 -1.71 -16.54 8.07
CA SER A 25 -2.64 -17.29 8.93
C SER A 25 -2.03 -18.61 9.38
N VAL A 26 -1.41 -19.38 8.49
CA VAL A 26 -0.75 -20.66 8.82
C VAL A 26 0.44 -20.43 9.74
N MET A 27 1.28 -19.43 9.46
CA MET A 27 2.43 -19.13 10.32
C MET A 27 1.99 -18.72 11.73
N GLU A 28 0.97 -17.89 11.87
CA GLU A 28 0.46 -17.46 13.17
C GLU A 28 -0.22 -18.59 13.95
N THR A 29 -1.07 -19.40 13.29
CA THR A 29 -1.85 -20.43 13.97
C THR A 29 -1.06 -21.72 14.22
N GLU A 30 -0.33 -22.20 13.21
CA GLU A 30 0.31 -23.53 13.25
C GLU A 30 1.76 -23.48 13.75
N VAL A 31 2.46 -22.34 13.59
CA VAL A 31 3.87 -22.24 13.94
C VAL A 31 4.10 -21.39 15.19
N LEU A 32 3.51 -20.20 15.25
CA LEU A 32 3.81 -19.20 16.28
C LEU A 32 2.86 -19.24 17.47
N SER A 33 1.66 -19.78 17.34
CA SER A 33 0.66 -19.81 18.40
C SER A 33 1.12 -20.64 19.62
N ARG A 34 0.56 -20.34 20.80
CA ARG A 34 0.79 -21.11 22.02
C ARG A 34 0.37 -22.58 21.90
N ARG A 35 -0.57 -22.89 21.00
CA ARG A 35 -1.04 -24.27 20.74
C ARG A 35 -0.14 -25.02 19.77
N SER A 36 0.78 -24.33 19.11
CA SER A 36 1.71 -24.96 18.18
C SER A 36 2.67 -25.90 18.91
N PRO A 37 2.93 -27.09 18.35
CA PRO A 37 3.99 -27.98 18.84
C PRO A 37 5.40 -27.34 18.80
N LEU A 38 5.57 -26.26 18.07
CA LEU A 38 6.84 -25.51 17.93
C LEU A 38 6.95 -24.33 18.89
N TYR A 39 5.91 -24.04 19.66
CA TYR A 39 5.93 -22.95 20.63
C TYR A 39 7.09 -23.09 21.62
N GLY A 40 7.81 -22.00 21.88
CA GLY A 40 8.96 -21.97 22.80
C GLY A 40 10.25 -22.59 22.27
N ARG A 41 10.28 -23.10 21.02
CA ARG A 41 11.47 -23.71 20.38
C ARG A 41 12.19 -22.78 19.42
N ARG A 42 11.58 -21.67 19.05
CA ARG A 42 12.19 -20.65 18.19
C ARG A 42 13.21 -19.82 18.96
N THR A 43 14.32 -19.48 18.31
CA THR A 43 15.36 -18.58 18.80
C THR A 43 15.26 -17.19 18.17
N GLY A 44 14.60 -17.08 17.01
CA GLY A 44 14.34 -15.82 16.31
C GLY A 44 13.06 -15.91 15.48
N GLN A 45 12.56 -14.76 15.09
CA GLN A 45 11.39 -14.61 14.21
C GLN A 45 11.56 -13.34 13.40
N TRP A 46 11.39 -13.47 12.08
CA TRP A 46 11.39 -12.36 11.15
C TRP A 46 10.14 -12.37 10.31
N GLN A 47 9.57 -11.19 10.08
CA GLN A 47 8.59 -10.97 9.05
C GLN A 47 9.27 -10.19 7.92
N LEU A 48 9.28 -10.75 6.73
CA LEU A 48 9.73 -10.05 5.54
C LEU A 48 8.59 -9.15 5.06
N ASN A 49 8.87 -7.86 4.96
CA ASN A 49 7.97 -6.89 4.33
C ASN A 49 8.27 -6.83 2.82
N PRO A 50 7.33 -6.32 2.01
CA PRO A 50 7.63 -5.95 0.63
C PRO A 50 8.86 -5.05 0.56
N LEU A 51 9.56 -5.05 -0.58
CA LEU A 51 10.67 -4.14 -0.82
C LEU A 51 10.17 -2.70 -0.83
N SER A 52 11.00 -1.79 -0.35
CA SER A 52 10.75 -0.36 -0.47
C SER A 52 10.73 0.08 -1.94
N PHE A 53 10.01 1.16 -2.23
CA PHE A 53 9.96 1.78 -3.56
C PHE A 53 11.35 1.96 -4.20
N VAL A 54 12.34 2.33 -3.41
CA VAL A 54 13.71 2.60 -3.91
C VAL A 54 14.38 1.40 -4.57
N ASN A 55 13.89 0.18 -4.30
CA ASN A 55 14.42 -1.04 -4.89
C ASN A 55 13.79 -1.41 -6.25
N ILE A 56 12.73 -0.71 -6.70
CA ILE A 56 12.07 -1.02 -7.98
C ILE A 56 13.03 -0.87 -9.16
N LYS A 57 13.91 0.11 -9.11
CA LYS A 57 14.94 0.34 -10.14
C LYS A 57 15.89 -0.85 -10.33
N ASP A 58 16.05 -1.72 -9.33
CA ASP A 58 16.91 -2.90 -9.42
C ASP A 58 16.26 -4.01 -10.29
N PHE A 59 14.96 -3.91 -10.55
CA PHE A 59 14.19 -4.84 -11.38
C PHE A 59 13.89 -4.28 -12.77
N LEU A 60 13.59 -2.98 -12.86
CA LEU A 60 13.04 -2.33 -14.05
C LEU A 60 13.77 -1.02 -14.32
N ASN A 61 14.37 -0.90 -15.50
CA ASN A 61 15.08 0.32 -15.93
C ASN A 61 14.09 1.35 -16.50
N TYR A 62 13.13 1.76 -15.67
CA TYR A 62 12.14 2.78 -15.99
C TYR A 62 12.58 4.15 -15.47
N ASP A 63 12.05 5.22 -16.07
CA ASP A 63 12.14 6.55 -15.47
C ASP A 63 11.37 6.61 -14.13
N ILE A 64 11.56 7.68 -13.38
CA ILE A 64 10.95 7.83 -12.05
C ILE A 64 9.42 7.75 -12.11
N GLU A 65 8.78 8.28 -13.16
CA GLU A 65 7.33 8.24 -13.29
C GLU A 65 6.82 6.82 -13.49
N ASP A 66 7.43 6.04 -14.36
CA ASP A 66 7.04 4.65 -14.61
C ASP A 66 7.45 3.72 -13.47
N GLN A 67 8.53 4.02 -12.70
CA GLN A 67 8.82 3.34 -11.43
C GLN A 67 7.71 3.56 -10.40
N ILE A 68 7.23 4.80 -10.26
CA ILE A 68 6.12 5.15 -9.35
C ILE A 68 4.83 4.46 -9.79
N LYS A 69 4.49 4.48 -11.09
CA LYS A 69 3.32 3.75 -11.63
C LYS A 69 3.45 2.24 -11.36
N THR A 70 4.65 1.68 -11.49
CA THR A 70 4.91 0.26 -11.20
C THR A 70 4.61 -0.04 -9.73
N TRP A 71 5.05 0.81 -8.81
CA TRP A 71 4.72 0.64 -7.40
C TRP A 71 3.21 0.75 -7.14
N PHE A 72 2.50 1.66 -7.81
CA PHE A 72 1.04 1.76 -7.69
C PHE A 72 0.32 0.47 -8.09
N VAL A 73 0.89 -0.30 -8.99
CA VAL A 73 0.27 -1.49 -9.58
C VAL A 73 0.74 -2.79 -8.95
N LEU A 74 2.02 -2.92 -8.62
CA LEU A 74 2.64 -4.16 -8.13
C LEU A 74 3.08 -4.09 -6.67
N GLY A 75 3.29 -2.88 -6.13
CA GLY A 75 3.96 -2.70 -4.85
C GLY A 75 5.42 -3.18 -4.91
N GLY A 76 5.95 -3.62 -3.76
CA GLY A 76 7.32 -4.07 -3.60
C GLY A 76 7.49 -5.59 -3.49
N ILE A 77 6.57 -6.40 -4.00
CA ILE A 77 6.72 -7.86 -4.00
C ILE A 77 7.68 -8.29 -5.13
N PRO A 78 8.88 -8.87 -4.81
CA PRO A 78 9.88 -9.21 -5.83
C PRO A 78 9.33 -10.11 -6.94
N GLU A 79 8.53 -11.11 -6.57
CA GLU A 79 7.92 -12.04 -7.53
C GLU A 79 7.03 -11.32 -8.55
N TYR A 80 6.32 -10.26 -8.14
CA TYR A 80 5.47 -9.48 -9.04
C TYR A 80 6.30 -8.58 -9.97
N LEU A 81 7.34 -7.95 -9.42
CA LEU A 81 8.27 -7.12 -10.20
C LEU A 81 8.98 -7.93 -11.29
N LEU A 82 9.37 -9.17 -10.99
CA LEU A 82 9.99 -10.10 -11.96
C LEU A 82 9.04 -10.57 -13.08
N LYS A 83 7.72 -10.35 -12.96
CA LYS A 83 6.76 -10.66 -14.03
C LYS A 83 6.68 -9.56 -15.08
N PHE A 84 7.17 -8.36 -14.78
CA PHE A 84 7.30 -7.32 -15.79
C PHE A 84 8.56 -7.51 -16.61
N ASP A 85 8.43 -7.39 -17.93
CA ASP A 85 9.55 -7.43 -18.85
C ASP A 85 10.19 -6.05 -18.93
N PRO A 86 11.47 -5.89 -18.55
CA PRO A 86 12.15 -4.59 -18.57
C PRO A 86 12.32 -4.01 -19.99
N ALA A 87 12.14 -4.80 -21.05
CA ALA A 87 12.17 -4.33 -22.43
C ALA A 87 10.84 -3.73 -22.90
N LEU A 88 9.74 -3.93 -22.16
CA LEU A 88 8.43 -3.44 -22.52
C LEU A 88 8.09 -2.14 -21.78
N PRO A 89 7.40 -1.19 -22.45
CA PRO A 89 6.79 -0.05 -21.77
C PRO A 89 5.83 -0.48 -20.64
N PHE A 90 5.66 0.38 -19.63
CA PHE A 90 4.81 0.10 -18.48
C PHE A 90 3.40 -0.41 -18.86
N TRP A 91 2.70 0.28 -19.77
CA TRP A 91 1.34 -0.12 -20.16
C TRP A 91 1.26 -1.43 -20.93
N ASP A 92 2.30 -1.78 -21.67
CA ASP A 92 2.37 -3.06 -22.39
C ASP A 92 2.59 -4.20 -21.41
N ASN A 93 3.39 -3.97 -20.36
CA ASN A 93 3.52 -4.89 -19.23
C ASN A 93 2.20 -5.09 -18.49
N VAL A 94 1.47 -4.02 -18.17
CA VAL A 94 0.14 -4.12 -17.55
C VAL A 94 -0.80 -4.98 -18.40
N LYS A 95 -0.89 -4.69 -19.71
CA LYS A 95 -1.73 -5.45 -20.65
C LYS A 95 -1.35 -6.93 -20.69
N THR A 96 -0.06 -7.18 -20.89
CA THR A 96 0.45 -8.55 -21.14
C THR A 96 0.46 -9.39 -19.88
N ASN A 97 0.91 -8.83 -18.75
CA ASN A 97 1.21 -9.62 -17.56
C ASN A 97 0.10 -9.61 -16.52
N ILE A 98 -0.78 -8.59 -16.51
CA ILE A 98 -1.87 -8.49 -15.54
C ILE A 98 -3.24 -8.73 -16.18
N LEU A 99 -3.51 -8.16 -17.38
CA LEU A 99 -4.83 -8.23 -17.98
C LEU A 99 -5.04 -9.46 -18.88
N THR A 100 -3.99 -10.23 -19.15
CA THR A 100 -4.08 -11.39 -20.05
C THR A 100 -4.28 -12.68 -19.26
N LYS A 101 -5.39 -13.37 -19.54
CA LYS A 101 -5.71 -14.68 -18.95
C LYS A 101 -4.57 -15.69 -19.12
N GLY A 102 -4.28 -16.44 -18.07
CA GLY A 102 -3.21 -17.44 -18.04
C GLY A 102 -1.82 -16.86 -17.68
N ARG A 103 -1.72 -15.56 -17.49
CA ARG A 103 -0.51 -14.95 -16.92
C ARG A 103 -0.55 -15.00 -15.40
N TYR A 104 0.62 -15.04 -14.80
CA TYR A 104 0.77 -15.19 -13.34
C TYR A 104 -0.06 -14.16 -12.56
N LEU A 105 0.09 -12.87 -12.88
CA LEU A 105 -0.60 -11.79 -12.18
C LEU A 105 -2.09 -11.68 -12.50
N TYR A 106 -2.61 -12.43 -13.47
CA TYR A 106 -4.04 -12.41 -13.77
C TYR A 106 -4.89 -13.08 -12.67
N ASP A 107 -4.43 -14.20 -12.13
CA ASP A 107 -5.16 -15.00 -11.14
C ASP A 107 -4.55 -14.99 -9.74
N GLU A 108 -3.38 -14.41 -9.55
CA GLU A 108 -2.60 -14.49 -8.30
C GLU A 108 -3.39 -14.01 -7.07
N ALA A 109 -4.08 -12.86 -7.15
CA ALA A 109 -4.90 -12.38 -6.04
C ALA A 109 -6.02 -13.36 -5.67
N GLU A 110 -6.64 -14.02 -6.66
CA GLU A 110 -7.64 -15.06 -6.44
C GLU A 110 -7.05 -16.28 -5.74
N ILE A 111 -5.86 -16.70 -6.16
CA ILE A 111 -5.14 -17.86 -5.60
C ILE A 111 -4.76 -17.57 -4.14
N LEU A 112 -4.17 -16.41 -3.87
CA LEU A 112 -3.79 -16.01 -2.52
C LEU A 112 -4.99 -15.96 -1.56
N LEU A 113 -6.13 -15.42 -2.02
CA LEU A 113 -7.34 -15.39 -1.19
C LEU A 113 -7.88 -16.80 -0.88
N ARG A 114 -7.77 -17.75 -1.81
CA ARG A 114 -8.16 -19.14 -1.56
C ARG A 114 -7.19 -19.85 -0.61
N MET A 115 -5.93 -19.47 -0.60
CA MET A 115 -4.94 -19.99 0.34
C MET A 115 -5.17 -19.47 1.76
N GLU A 116 -5.53 -18.19 1.90
CA GLU A 116 -5.73 -17.55 3.21
C GLU A 116 -7.14 -17.79 3.80
N PHE A 117 -8.17 -17.92 2.96
CA PHE A 117 -9.55 -18.02 3.41
C PHE A 117 -10.25 -19.28 2.88
N ARG A 118 -10.87 -20.02 3.79
CA ARG A 118 -11.70 -21.19 3.43
C ARG A 118 -12.90 -20.80 2.54
N GLU A 119 -13.49 -19.62 2.82
CA GLU A 119 -14.66 -19.08 2.08
C GLU A 119 -14.38 -17.60 1.72
N PRO A 120 -13.71 -17.32 0.59
CA PRO A 120 -13.24 -15.98 0.26
C PRO A 120 -14.33 -15.02 -0.25
N ARG A 121 -15.58 -15.49 -0.46
CA ARG A 121 -16.66 -14.71 -1.11
C ARG A 121 -16.91 -13.36 -0.43
N ASN A 122 -17.14 -13.35 0.88
CA ASN A 122 -17.46 -12.13 1.62
C ASN A 122 -16.26 -11.19 1.73
N TYR A 123 -15.05 -11.73 1.83
CA TYR A 123 -13.82 -10.93 1.79
C TYR A 123 -13.67 -10.20 0.44
N LYS A 124 -13.96 -10.85 -0.68
CA LYS A 124 -13.94 -10.22 -2.01
C LYS A 124 -14.95 -9.09 -2.14
N LEU A 125 -16.15 -9.22 -1.54
CA LEU A 125 -17.14 -8.12 -1.49
C LEU A 125 -16.58 -6.91 -0.74
N ILE A 126 -15.93 -7.12 0.40
CA ILE A 126 -15.30 -6.06 1.18
C ILE A 126 -14.15 -5.41 0.39
N PHE A 127 -13.27 -6.19 -0.21
CA PHE A 127 -12.20 -5.66 -1.06
C PHE A 127 -12.75 -4.82 -2.21
N LYS A 128 -13.80 -5.31 -2.90
CA LYS A 128 -14.49 -4.54 -3.94
C LYS A 128 -15.05 -3.22 -3.40
N ALA A 129 -15.63 -3.20 -2.20
CA ALA A 129 -16.12 -1.98 -1.57
C ALA A 129 -14.98 -0.98 -1.35
N LEU A 130 -13.88 -1.43 -0.76
CA LEU A 130 -12.73 -0.58 -0.45
C LEU A 130 -12.10 0.06 -1.69
N VAL A 131 -11.88 -0.71 -2.78
CA VAL A 131 -11.30 -0.16 -4.02
C VAL A 131 -12.23 0.77 -4.78
N LEU A 132 -13.53 0.74 -4.48
CA LEU A 132 -14.53 1.68 -4.98
C LEU A 132 -14.71 2.91 -4.06
N GLY A 133 -13.80 3.11 -3.09
CA GLY A 133 -13.79 4.26 -2.18
C GLY A 133 -14.84 4.19 -1.07
N LYS A 134 -15.40 3.00 -0.79
CA LYS A 134 -16.30 2.78 0.34
C LYS A 134 -15.48 2.42 1.57
N ASN A 135 -15.05 3.44 2.30
CA ASN A 135 -14.00 3.33 3.30
C ASN A 135 -14.51 3.29 4.74
N THR A 136 -15.77 3.67 4.99
CA THR A 136 -16.39 3.58 6.31
C THR A 136 -17.14 2.27 6.49
N LEU A 137 -17.27 1.82 7.75
CA LEU A 137 -18.03 0.61 8.07
C LEU A 137 -19.46 0.65 7.50
N GLY A 138 -20.14 1.81 7.57
CA GLY A 138 -21.49 1.98 7.05
C GLY A 138 -21.55 1.84 5.52
N GLU A 139 -20.64 2.47 4.80
CA GLU A 139 -20.59 2.38 3.33
C GLU A 139 -20.27 0.97 2.86
N ILE A 140 -19.36 0.25 3.55
CA ILE A 140 -19.05 -1.14 3.26
C ILE A 140 -20.30 -2.01 3.43
N CYS A 141 -21.03 -1.85 4.55
CA CYS A 141 -22.30 -2.57 4.78
C CYS A 141 -23.31 -2.31 3.66
N ASN A 142 -23.50 -1.04 3.31
CA ASN A 142 -24.46 -0.65 2.27
C ASN A 142 -24.13 -1.25 0.90
N LEU A 143 -22.84 -1.26 0.50
CA LEU A 143 -22.44 -1.80 -0.79
C LEU A 143 -22.45 -3.32 -0.82
N THR A 144 -22.06 -3.98 0.27
CA THR A 144 -21.93 -5.45 0.32
C THR A 144 -23.24 -6.16 0.65
N GLY A 145 -24.21 -5.46 1.24
CA GLY A 145 -25.43 -6.06 1.80
C GLY A 145 -25.22 -6.90 3.06
N LEU A 146 -24.00 -6.88 3.62
CA LEU A 146 -23.66 -7.60 4.85
C LEU A 146 -24.03 -6.76 6.07
N ASP A 147 -24.47 -7.43 7.15
CA ASP A 147 -24.72 -6.73 8.40
C ASP A 147 -23.43 -6.21 9.07
N LYS A 148 -23.61 -5.22 9.96
CA LYS A 148 -22.50 -4.51 10.62
C LYS A 148 -21.60 -5.44 11.44
N SER A 149 -22.17 -6.45 12.08
CA SER A 149 -21.41 -7.40 12.92
C SER A 149 -20.53 -8.30 12.07
N MET A 150 -21.06 -8.75 10.93
CA MET A 150 -20.28 -9.53 9.96
C MET A 150 -19.16 -8.72 9.35
N VAL A 151 -19.43 -7.52 8.85
CA VAL A 151 -18.39 -6.66 8.26
C VAL A 151 -17.30 -6.34 9.26
N SER A 152 -17.65 -6.00 10.52
CA SER A 152 -16.65 -5.76 11.58
C SER A 152 -15.77 -6.99 11.81
N LYS A 153 -16.35 -8.19 11.89
CA LYS A 153 -15.61 -9.43 12.08
C LYS A 153 -14.65 -9.72 10.91
N TYR A 154 -15.11 -9.52 9.67
CA TYR A 154 -14.26 -9.71 8.49
C TYR A 154 -13.13 -8.67 8.44
N LEU A 155 -13.41 -7.40 8.73
CA LEU A 155 -12.39 -6.35 8.81
C LEU A 155 -11.34 -6.66 9.89
N ASP A 156 -11.74 -7.18 11.05
CA ASP A 156 -10.79 -7.58 12.08
C ASP A 156 -9.87 -8.71 11.62
N VAL A 157 -10.40 -9.71 10.91
CA VAL A 157 -9.57 -10.75 10.29
C VAL A 157 -8.61 -10.16 9.26
N LEU A 158 -9.10 -9.29 8.37
CA LEU A 158 -8.29 -8.65 7.33
C LEU A 158 -7.19 -7.75 7.91
N LYS A 159 -7.46 -7.05 9.03
CA LYS A 159 -6.44 -6.27 9.76
C LYS A 159 -5.37 -7.17 10.38
N ASN A 160 -5.77 -8.26 11.00
CA ASN A 160 -4.82 -9.21 11.59
C ASN A 160 -3.91 -9.85 10.53
N LEU A 161 -4.45 -10.13 9.34
CA LEU A 161 -3.68 -10.61 8.19
C LEU A 161 -2.92 -9.50 7.44
N ARG A 162 -3.03 -8.24 7.89
CA ARG A 162 -2.39 -7.06 7.28
C ARG A 162 -2.76 -6.85 5.82
N LEU A 163 -3.96 -7.23 5.44
CA LEU A 163 -4.52 -6.96 4.11
C LEU A 163 -5.28 -5.63 4.08
N VAL A 164 -5.81 -5.22 5.24
CA VAL A 164 -6.53 -3.95 5.42
C VAL A 164 -5.91 -3.18 6.58
N ARG A 165 -5.72 -1.88 6.41
CA ARG A 165 -5.41 -0.95 7.49
C ARG A 165 -6.66 -0.21 7.94
N GLU A 166 -6.68 0.13 9.21
CA GLU A 166 -7.67 0.98 9.85
C GLU A 166 -7.00 2.30 10.20
N GLU A 167 -7.60 3.40 9.80
CA GLU A 167 -7.09 4.75 10.02
C GLU A 167 -8.05 5.58 10.85
N ILE A 168 -7.48 6.43 11.69
CA ILE A 168 -8.18 7.49 12.43
C ILE A 168 -7.40 8.80 12.23
N PRO A 169 -8.03 9.97 12.33
CA PRO A 169 -7.27 11.23 12.29
C PRO A 169 -6.14 11.20 13.31
N ILE A 170 -4.95 11.67 12.93
CA ILE A 170 -3.74 11.60 13.79
C ILE A 170 -3.94 12.22 15.17
N THR A 171 -4.86 13.19 15.30
CA THR A 171 -5.20 13.86 16.55
C THR A 171 -6.41 13.24 17.27
N ALA A 172 -7.03 12.20 16.70
CA ALA A 172 -8.24 11.62 17.28
C ALA A 172 -7.93 10.65 18.42
N PRO A 173 -8.83 10.52 19.41
CA PRO A 173 -8.66 9.54 20.47
C PRO A 173 -8.82 8.11 19.94
N PRO A 174 -8.21 7.08 20.57
CA PRO A 174 -8.25 5.68 20.11
C PRO A 174 -9.68 5.11 19.92
N LYS A 175 -10.68 5.67 20.64
CA LYS A 175 -12.10 5.27 20.52
C LYS A 175 -12.89 6.05 19.47
N PHE A 176 -12.19 6.76 18.56
CA PHE A 176 -12.83 7.49 17.46
C PHE A 176 -13.70 6.56 16.60
N LYS A 177 -14.94 6.99 16.28
CA LYS A 177 -15.91 6.16 15.56
C LYS A 177 -15.86 6.29 14.04
N GLY A 178 -15.33 7.40 13.52
CA GLY A 178 -15.21 7.69 12.08
C GLY A 178 -13.98 7.06 11.45
N ARG A 179 -13.77 5.77 11.68
CA ARG A 179 -12.62 5.00 11.15
C ARG A 179 -12.75 4.80 9.67
N LEU A 180 -11.64 4.91 8.97
CA LEU A 180 -11.51 4.58 7.56
C LEU A 180 -10.73 3.27 7.40
N TYR A 181 -11.12 2.50 6.39
CA TYR A 181 -10.47 1.23 6.06
C TYR A 181 -9.96 1.28 4.64
N SER A 182 -8.76 0.75 4.41
CA SER A 182 -8.14 0.70 3.07
C SER A 182 -7.29 -0.55 2.89
N LEU A 183 -7.15 -1.00 1.64
CA LEU A 183 -6.26 -2.11 1.31
C LEU A 183 -4.80 -1.68 1.47
N ILE A 184 -3.98 -2.55 2.04
CA ILE A 184 -2.54 -2.26 2.23
C ILE A 184 -1.76 -2.53 0.94
N ASP A 185 -2.02 -3.64 0.28
CA ASP A 185 -1.25 -4.11 -0.86
C ASP A 185 -1.65 -3.37 -2.15
N PRO A 186 -0.70 -2.70 -2.86
CA PRO A 186 -0.98 -2.01 -4.12
C PRO A 186 -1.49 -2.95 -5.22
N TYR A 187 -0.93 -4.16 -5.34
CA TYR A 187 -1.37 -5.12 -6.34
C TYR A 187 -2.82 -5.57 -6.12
N PHE A 188 -3.22 -5.84 -4.87
CA PHE A 188 -4.61 -6.13 -4.54
C PHE A 188 -5.54 -4.94 -4.86
N ASN A 189 -5.11 -3.70 -4.58
CA ASN A 189 -5.86 -2.50 -4.96
C ASN A 189 -6.11 -2.46 -6.46
N PHE A 190 -5.05 -2.58 -7.27
CA PHE A 190 -5.14 -2.56 -8.72
C PHE A 190 -5.97 -3.73 -9.25
N TRP A 191 -5.72 -4.93 -8.76
CA TRP A 191 -6.38 -6.15 -9.22
C TRP A 191 -7.88 -6.13 -8.94
N PHE A 192 -8.31 -5.77 -7.74
CA PHE A 192 -9.74 -5.69 -7.40
C PHE A 192 -10.45 -4.56 -8.15
N ARG A 193 -9.79 -3.41 -8.34
CA ARG A 193 -10.36 -2.29 -9.06
C ARG A 193 -10.54 -2.59 -10.55
N TYR A 194 -9.58 -3.23 -11.19
CA TYR A 194 -9.53 -3.31 -12.64
C TYR A 194 -9.62 -4.73 -13.20
N VAL A 195 -9.01 -5.72 -12.59
CA VAL A 195 -9.09 -7.11 -13.10
C VAL A 195 -10.40 -7.75 -12.65
N TYR A 196 -10.66 -7.74 -11.37
CA TYR A 196 -11.86 -8.38 -10.81
C TYR A 196 -13.16 -7.77 -11.36
N THR A 197 -13.25 -6.47 -11.48
CA THR A 197 -14.45 -5.76 -11.99
C THR A 197 -14.67 -5.91 -13.48
N ASN A 198 -13.61 -6.16 -14.26
CA ASN A 198 -13.68 -6.34 -15.71
C ASN A 198 -13.48 -7.80 -16.16
N ARG A 199 -13.65 -8.77 -15.26
CA ARG A 199 -13.36 -10.19 -15.52
C ARG A 199 -14.06 -10.72 -16.78
N ILE A 200 -15.32 -10.37 -16.97
CA ILE A 200 -16.11 -10.79 -18.14
C ILE A 200 -15.46 -10.33 -19.46
N ASP A 201 -15.01 -9.07 -19.52
CA ASP A 201 -14.36 -8.52 -20.70
C ASP A 201 -13.00 -9.14 -20.97
N LEU A 202 -12.23 -9.39 -19.91
CA LEU A 202 -10.91 -10.02 -19.99
C LEU A 202 -11.01 -11.47 -20.43
N GLU A 203 -12.02 -12.23 -19.96
CA GLU A 203 -12.33 -13.58 -20.40
C GLU A 203 -12.79 -13.63 -21.88
N ALA A 204 -13.41 -12.56 -22.37
CA ALA A 204 -13.78 -12.37 -23.76
C ALA A 204 -12.67 -11.80 -24.65
N HIS A 205 -11.41 -11.80 -24.18
CA HIS A 205 -10.23 -11.31 -24.89
C HIS A 205 -10.28 -9.82 -25.27
N ARG A 206 -10.95 -8.97 -24.46
CA ARG A 206 -11.06 -7.52 -24.67
C ARG A 206 -10.06 -6.71 -23.83
N GLN A 207 -8.83 -7.19 -23.71
CA GLN A 207 -7.78 -6.56 -22.88
C GLN A 207 -7.49 -5.11 -23.30
N SER A 208 -7.53 -4.82 -24.59
CA SER A 208 -7.25 -3.47 -25.10
C SER A 208 -8.32 -2.45 -24.68
N GLU A 209 -9.59 -2.85 -24.67
CA GLU A 209 -10.71 -2.00 -24.21
C GLU A 209 -10.64 -1.77 -22.71
N VAL A 210 -10.34 -2.84 -21.94
CA VAL A 210 -10.12 -2.72 -20.49
C VAL A 210 -8.96 -1.79 -20.19
N LEU A 211 -7.84 -1.92 -20.92
CA LEU A 211 -6.68 -1.03 -20.76
C LEU A 211 -7.03 0.44 -21.02
N GLN A 212 -7.85 0.74 -22.02
CA GLN A 212 -8.30 2.13 -22.28
C GLN A 212 -9.12 2.67 -21.10
N ARG A 213 -10.02 1.86 -20.54
CA ARG A 213 -10.78 2.25 -19.33
C ARG A 213 -9.87 2.50 -18.14
N ILE A 214 -8.85 1.65 -17.94
CA ILE A 214 -7.86 1.82 -16.88
C ILE A 214 -7.12 3.15 -17.07
N LYS A 215 -6.61 3.43 -18.28
CA LYS A 215 -5.90 4.67 -18.56
C LYS A 215 -6.75 5.92 -18.30
N ALA A 216 -8.04 5.86 -18.61
CA ALA A 216 -8.97 6.97 -18.37
C ALA A 216 -9.23 7.22 -16.87
N ASP A 217 -9.20 6.17 -16.02
CA ASP A 217 -9.41 6.30 -14.56
C ASP A 217 -8.09 6.39 -13.78
N PHE A 218 -6.95 6.18 -14.43
CA PHE A 218 -5.67 5.99 -13.73
C PHE A 218 -5.23 7.21 -12.93
N THR A 219 -5.59 8.41 -13.34
CA THR A 219 -5.30 9.63 -12.58
C THR A 219 -5.98 9.62 -11.22
N ASN A 220 -7.25 9.19 -11.16
CA ASN A 220 -7.98 9.07 -9.89
C ASN A 220 -7.37 7.99 -8.98
N TYR A 221 -7.05 6.84 -9.57
CA TYR A 221 -6.38 5.75 -8.86
C TYR A 221 -5.01 6.17 -8.31
N SER A 222 -4.24 6.83 -9.15
CA SER A 222 -2.87 7.26 -8.84
C SER A 222 -2.82 8.33 -7.76
N GLY A 223 -3.80 9.22 -7.67
CA GLY A 223 -3.86 10.22 -6.60
C GLY A 223 -3.80 9.56 -5.22
N TYR A 224 -4.70 8.63 -4.97
CA TYR A 224 -4.72 7.86 -3.72
C TYR A 224 -3.43 7.05 -3.49
N MET A 225 -2.90 6.40 -4.54
CA MET A 225 -1.68 5.60 -4.41
C MET A 225 -0.43 6.47 -4.20
N PHE A 226 -0.44 7.70 -4.72
CA PHE A 226 0.65 8.64 -4.52
C PHE A 226 0.73 9.14 -3.08
N GLU A 227 -0.40 9.48 -2.45
CA GLU A 227 -0.46 9.79 -1.01
C GLU A 227 0.19 8.68 -0.18
N ARG A 228 -0.14 7.43 -0.48
CA ARG A 228 0.41 6.26 0.21
C ARG A 228 1.91 6.08 0.02
N LEU A 229 2.38 6.28 -1.22
CA LEU A 229 3.82 6.20 -1.52
C LEU A 229 4.60 7.28 -0.75
N ILE A 230 4.10 8.53 -0.76
CA ILE A 230 4.73 9.62 -0.04
C ILE A 230 4.74 9.35 1.47
N GLU A 231 3.63 8.85 2.04
CA GLU A 231 3.58 8.46 3.45
C GLU A 231 4.62 7.37 3.78
N GLU A 232 4.75 6.33 2.94
CA GLU A 232 5.73 5.25 3.11
C GLU A 232 7.16 5.79 3.08
N LEU A 233 7.49 6.59 2.06
CA LEU A 233 8.83 7.18 1.92
C LEU A 233 9.20 8.14 3.05
N LEU A 234 8.23 8.89 3.57
CA LEU A 234 8.42 9.72 4.77
C LEU A 234 8.68 8.83 6.00
N ARG A 235 7.90 7.77 6.20
CA ARG A 235 8.09 6.82 7.32
C ARG A 235 9.45 6.12 7.28
N GLU A 236 9.94 5.81 6.09
CA GLU A 236 11.27 5.24 5.87
C GLU A 236 12.42 6.26 6.01
N GLY A 237 12.11 7.54 6.19
CA GLY A 237 13.10 8.61 6.23
C GLY A 237 13.80 8.82 4.89
N ARG A 238 13.15 8.50 3.77
CA ARG A 238 13.68 8.68 2.41
C ARG A 238 13.43 10.08 1.87
N LEU A 239 12.37 10.74 2.33
CA LEU A 239 12.03 12.12 1.99
C LEU A 239 12.09 13.01 3.22
N LEU A 240 12.37 14.30 3.04
CA LEU A 240 12.36 15.35 4.07
C LEU A 240 13.08 14.96 5.37
N ARG A 241 14.27 14.38 5.29
CA ARG A 241 15.06 13.86 6.42
C ARG A 241 15.40 14.88 7.50
N SER A 242 15.41 16.15 7.16
CA SER A 242 15.64 17.23 8.13
C SER A 242 14.47 17.40 9.12
N PHE A 243 13.31 16.83 8.82
CA PHE A 243 12.15 16.85 9.70
C PHE A 243 12.01 15.51 10.42
N SER A 244 12.16 15.52 11.74
CA SER A 244 11.89 14.37 12.60
C SER A 244 10.45 14.46 13.13
N TRP A 245 9.79 13.31 13.30
CA TRP A 245 8.43 13.25 13.84
C TRP A 245 8.30 12.21 14.95
N SER A 246 7.36 12.42 15.85
CA SER A 246 6.90 11.41 16.83
C SER A 246 5.65 10.67 16.36
N GLN A 247 4.83 11.31 15.53
CA GLN A 247 3.64 10.74 14.94
C GLN A 247 3.50 11.20 13.49
N ILE A 248 2.98 10.30 12.62
CA ILE A 248 2.67 10.60 11.23
C ILE A 248 1.42 9.84 10.81
N GLY A 249 0.51 10.49 10.09
CA GLY A 249 -0.74 9.92 9.62
C GLY A 249 -1.61 10.94 8.90
N LYS A 250 -2.80 10.52 8.51
CA LYS A 250 -3.80 11.35 7.85
C LYS A 250 -4.57 12.18 8.87
N TRP A 251 -5.07 13.34 8.44
CA TRP A 251 -5.97 14.14 9.26
C TRP A 251 -7.22 14.52 8.48
N TRP A 252 -8.40 14.40 9.10
CA TRP A 252 -9.65 14.85 8.51
C TRP A 252 -10.64 15.29 9.62
N HIS A 253 -11.47 16.26 9.28
CA HIS A 253 -12.58 16.69 10.11
C HIS A 253 -13.71 17.23 9.21
N LYS A 254 -14.88 16.63 9.26
CA LYS A 254 -16.01 16.92 8.34
C LYS A 254 -15.56 16.80 6.87
N ASP A 255 -15.62 17.91 6.13
CA ASP A 255 -15.29 17.99 4.72
C ASP A 255 -13.83 18.45 4.46
N GLU A 256 -13.06 18.67 5.51
CA GLU A 256 -11.65 19.05 5.43
C GLU A 256 -10.76 17.82 5.62
N GLU A 257 -9.72 17.71 4.80
CA GLU A 257 -8.77 16.62 4.82
C GLU A 257 -7.36 17.15 4.54
N ILE A 258 -6.36 16.54 5.16
CA ILE A 258 -4.95 16.75 4.86
C ILE A 258 -4.35 15.37 4.62
N ASP A 259 -3.70 15.18 3.49
CA ASP A 259 -3.22 13.88 3.03
C ASP A 259 -2.27 13.25 4.03
N ILE A 260 -1.26 14.02 4.53
CA ILE A 260 -0.35 13.55 5.56
C ILE A 260 -0.03 14.68 6.52
N VAL A 261 -0.09 14.38 7.81
CA VAL A 261 0.37 15.28 8.89
C VAL A 261 1.42 14.55 9.71
N ALA A 262 2.58 15.19 9.89
CA ALA A 262 3.62 14.69 10.79
C ALA A 262 3.85 15.66 11.94
N LEU A 263 3.81 15.15 13.16
CA LEU A 263 3.92 15.93 14.39
C LEU A 263 5.23 15.60 15.11
N ASN A 264 5.94 16.63 15.56
CA ASN A 264 7.04 16.48 16.49
C ASN A 264 6.66 17.11 17.84
N GLU A 265 6.32 16.28 18.80
CA GLU A 265 5.87 16.76 20.12
C GLU A 265 6.97 17.46 20.91
N GLN A 266 8.24 17.13 20.67
CA GLN A 266 9.38 17.72 21.38
C GLN A 266 9.68 19.14 20.87
N THR A 267 9.78 19.29 19.54
CA THR A 267 10.10 20.59 18.91
C THR A 267 8.88 21.45 18.66
N LYS A 268 7.65 20.90 18.83
CA LYS A 268 6.38 21.54 18.51
C LYS A 268 6.23 21.91 17.02
N ASN A 269 6.99 21.27 16.16
CA ASN A 269 6.89 21.44 14.71
C ASN A 269 5.82 20.54 14.12
N ILE A 270 5.14 21.06 13.09
CA ILE A 270 4.13 20.32 12.33
C ILE A 270 4.52 20.42 10.85
N LEU A 271 4.48 19.28 10.18
CA LEU A 271 4.59 19.18 8.73
C LEU A 271 3.23 18.79 8.17
N PHE A 272 2.69 19.61 7.28
CA PHE A 272 1.53 19.31 6.47
C PHE A 272 1.98 18.93 5.06
N VAL A 273 1.44 17.85 4.52
CA VAL A 273 1.80 17.36 3.18
C VAL A 273 0.55 17.18 2.36
N GLU A 274 0.57 17.75 1.16
CA GLU A 274 -0.42 17.55 0.12
C GLU A 274 0.20 16.83 -1.07
N CYS A 275 -0.51 15.88 -1.65
CA CYS A 275 -0.04 15.04 -2.74
C CYS A 275 -0.95 15.20 -3.97
N LYS A 276 -0.39 15.58 -5.10
CA LYS A 276 -1.15 15.79 -6.35
C LYS A 276 -0.50 15.03 -7.50
N TRP A 277 -1.06 13.88 -7.87
CA TRP A 277 -0.59 13.13 -9.04
C TRP A 277 -1.10 13.79 -10.34
N SER A 278 -0.63 15.00 -10.61
CA SER A 278 -0.97 15.78 -11.81
C SER A 278 0.20 16.64 -12.25
N ASP A 279 0.18 16.98 -13.53
CA ASP A 279 1.13 17.90 -14.13
C ASP A 279 0.69 19.34 -13.91
N GLU A 280 1.64 20.29 -13.97
CA GLU A 280 1.43 21.74 -13.92
C GLU A 280 0.55 22.20 -12.74
N VAL A 281 0.81 21.65 -11.55
CA VAL A 281 0.05 22.01 -10.34
C VAL A 281 0.29 23.49 -9.97
N ASP A 282 -0.80 24.21 -9.71
CA ASP A 282 -0.75 25.56 -9.13
C ASP A 282 -0.60 25.47 -7.61
N ALA A 283 0.64 25.55 -7.13
CA ALA A 283 0.94 25.46 -5.72
C ALA A 283 0.41 26.65 -4.89
N GLY A 284 0.24 27.82 -5.50
CA GLY A 284 -0.32 29.00 -4.82
C GLY A 284 -1.76 28.81 -4.33
N SER A 285 -2.54 27.98 -5.00
CA SER A 285 -3.88 27.64 -4.59
C SER A 285 -3.94 26.70 -3.39
N ILE A 286 -2.87 25.91 -3.15
CA ILE A 286 -2.78 24.87 -2.11
C ILE A 286 -2.23 25.45 -0.82
N VAL A 287 -1.16 26.25 -0.89
CA VAL A 287 -0.44 26.79 0.29
C VAL A 287 -1.12 28.08 0.79
N ARG A 288 -2.38 28.02 1.21
CA ARG A 288 -3.12 29.21 1.69
C ARG A 288 -3.06 29.42 3.22
N TRP A 289 -2.66 28.42 4.00
CA TRP A 289 -2.71 28.46 5.46
C TRP A 289 -1.31 28.47 6.06
N ARG A 290 -0.90 29.53 6.75
CA ARG A 290 0.49 29.70 7.24
C ARG A 290 0.55 30.14 8.70
N SER A 291 1.44 29.46 9.43
CA SER A 291 1.98 29.94 10.69
C SER A 291 3.50 29.73 10.68
N LYS A 292 4.24 30.53 11.47
CA LYS A 292 5.72 30.48 11.50
C LYS A 292 6.32 29.17 12.02
N THR A 293 5.53 28.32 12.67
CA THR A 293 5.95 27.03 13.25
C THR A 293 5.51 25.83 12.41
N GLN A 294 4.95 26.07 11.22
CA GLN A 294 4.40 25.05 10.36
C GLN A 294 5.20 24.97 9.06
N ILE A 295 5.45 23.74 8.61
CA ILE A 295 6.08 23.45 7.33
C ILE A 295 5.02 22.82 6.44
N TYR A 296 4.93 23.30 5.21
CA TYR A 296 4.04 22.76 4.19
C TYR A 296 4.87 22.15 3.06
N ALA A 297 4.61 20.91 2.72
CA ALA A 297 5.21 20.25 1.57
C ALA A 297 4.10 19.88 0.57
N VAL A 298 4.29 20.18 -0.68
CA VAL A 298 3.43 19.74 -1.78
C VAL A 298 4.25 18.84 -2.68
N PHE A 299 3.78 17.62 -2.85
CA PHE A 299 4.34 16.67 -3.81
C PHE A 299 3.45 16.61 -5.06
N ALA A 300 4.05 16.78 -6.23
CA ALA A 300 3.34 16.75 -7.51
C ALA A 300 4.18 16.10 -8.61
N LYS A 301 3.56 15.74 -9.74
CA LYS A 301 4.35 15.33 -10.91
C LYS A 301 5.18 16.50 -11.44
N SER A 302 4.54 17.66 -11.61
CA SER A 302 5.22 18.91 -11.95
C SER A 302 4.42 20.11 -11.44
N PHE A 303 5.05 21.28 -11.41
CA PHE A 303 4.42 22.55 -11.04
C PHE A 303 4.41 23.51 -12.25
N LYS A 304 3.38 24.36 -12.36
CA LYS A 304 3.37 25.48 -13.31
C LYS A 304 4.54 26.42 -13.03
N GLU A 305 4.70 26.76 -11.75
CA GLU A 305 5.77 27.61 -11.26
C GLU A 305 6.14 27.15 -9.83
N LYS A 306 7.45 27.11 -9.55
CA LYS A 306 7.94 26.88 -8.18
C LYS A 306 8.35 28.20 -7.59
N PHE A 307 7.71 28.57 -6.48
CA PHE A 307 8.12 29.71 -5.67
C PHE A 307 8.92 29.25 -4.44
N LYS A 308 9.77 30.15 -3.95
CA LYS A 308 10.51 29.92 -2.70
C LYS A 308 9.90 30.79 -1.61
N GLU A 309 9.26 30.13 -0.65
CA GLU A 309 8.73 30.82 0.52
C GLU A 309 9.18 30.09 1.80
N PRO A 310 9.52 30.83 2.88
CA PRO A 310 9.86 30.22 4.15
C PRO A 310 8.73 29.30 4.64
N GLY A 311 9.07 28.03 4.94
CA GLY A 311 8.11 27.03 5.40
C GLY A 311 7.27 26.35 4.32
N ALA A 312 7.50 26.63 3.02
CA ALA A 312 6.86 25.91 1.91
C ALA A 312 7.90 25.15 1.08
N LEU A 313 7.63 23.87 0.82
CA LEU A 313 8.46 22.97 0.01
C LEU A 313 7.63 22.46 -1.17
N LEU A 314 8.05 22.77 -2.39
CA LEU A 314 7.41 22.29 -3.63
C LEU A 314 8.32 21.25 -4.27
N LEU A 315 7.88 20.00 -4.26
CA LEU A 315 8.69 18.83 -4.61
C LEU A 315 8.05 18.08 -5.77
N ASP A 316 8.65 18.20 -6.96
CA ASP A 316 8.23 17.42 -8.12
C ASP A 316 8.97 16.09 -8.23
N LEU A 317 8.69 15.32 -9.29
CA LEU A 317 9.32 14.00 -9.49
C LEU A 317 10.85 14.09 -9.61
N LYS A 318 11.39 15.19 -10.15
CA LYS A 318 12.85 15.38 -10.25
C LYS A 318 13.49 15.61 -8.88
N ASP A 319 12.82 16.38 -8.02
CA ASP A 319 13.28 16.57 -6.63
C ASP A 319 13.23 15.26 -5.85
N MET A 320 12.14 14.49 -6.04
CA MET A 320 12.01 13.16 -5.42
C MET A 320 13.11 12.23 -5.88
N GLU A 321 13.37 12.13 -7.18
CA GLU A 321 14.43 11.28 -7.75
C GLU A 321 15.79 11.65 -7.18
N LYS A 322 16.10 12.94 -7.08
CA LYS A 322 17.33 13.43 -6.45
C LYS A 322 17.42 13.01 -4.98
N MET A 323 16.36 13.25 -4.18
CA MET A 323 16.34 12.85 -2.77
C MET A 323 16.52 11.34 -2.57
N LEU A 324 15.95 10.53 -3.46
CA LEU A 324 16.03 9.08 -3.40
C LEU A 324 17.38 8.53 -3.88
N SER A 325 18.09 9.24 -4.76
CA SER A 325 19.41 8.85 -5.26
C SER A 325 20.59 9.22 -4.35
N GLU A 326 20.43 10.20 -3.46
CA GLU A 326 21.47 10.62 -2.49
C GLU A 326 21.78 9.56 -1.41
N HIS A 327 21.36 8.30 -1.59
CA HIS A 327 21.37 7.24 -0.57
C HIS A 327 22.06 5.95 -0.95
N PHE A 328 22.90 5.98 -1.99
CA PHE A 328 23.73 4.87 -2.43
C PHE A 328 25.21 5.20 -2.35
#